data_212893a816d7121f51e7e6ae710d7c92
#
_entry.id   212893a816d7121f51e7e6ae710d7c92
#
_cell.length_a   1.000
_cell.length_b   1.000
_cell.length_c   1.000
_cell.angle_alpha   90.00
_cell.angle_beta   90.00
_cell.angle_gamma   90.00
#
_symmetry.space_group_name_H-M   'P 1'
#
loop_
_entity.id
_entity.type
_entity.pdbx_description
1 polymer ?
#
loop_
_entity_poly.entity_id
_entity_poly.type
_entity_poly.pdbx_seq_one_letter_code
_entity_poly.pdbx_strand_id
1 'polypeptide(L)'
;MTLEDQAAERPAMIRERIEAAINVTTLLVRDDSHLHAGHAGARAGGGHFYVRVVSPDFTDLTSIARHRLIYQAMGDAMRNDCIHALSIDALTPEE
;
A
#
# COMPACT_ATOMS: atom_id res chain seq x y z
N MET A 1 3.28 -1.05 -22.60
CA MET A 1 3.90 -0.62 -21.32
C MET A 1 4.91 -1.67 -20.87
N THR A 2 6.12 -1.25 -20.50
CA THR A 2 7.17 -2.16 -20.05
C THR A 2 6.98 -2.50 -18.56
N LEU A 3 7.69 -3.54 -18.10
CA LEU A 3 7.69 -3.88 -16.67
C LEU A 3 8.23 -2.74 -15.81
N GLU A 4 9.21 -1.99 -16.31
CA GLU A 4 9.78 -0.85 -15.61
C GLU A 4 8.74 0.27 -15.43
N ASP A 5 7.97 0.54 -16.50
CA ASP A 5 6.89 1.55 -16.43
C ASP A 5 5.82 1.14 -15.43
N GLN A 6 5.44 -0.15 -15.41
CA GLN A 6 4.46 -0.67 -14.47
C GLN A 6 4.97 -0.54 -13.03
N ALA A 7 6.22 -0.86 -12.79
CA ALA A 7 6.82 -0.76 -11.46
C ALA A 7 6.85 0.69 -10.97
N ALA A 8 7.19 1.62 -11.85
CA ALA A 8 7.25 3.04 -11.50
C ALA A 8 5.86 3.62 -11.19
N GLU A 9 4.82 3.07 -11.81
CA GLU A 9 3.43 3.54 -11.61
C GLU A 9 2.78 2.99 -10.35
N ARG A 10 3.28 1.88 -9.78
CA ARG A 10 2.65 1.24 -8.63
C ARG A 10 2.58 2.12 -7.39
N PRO A 11 3.65 2.83 -6.97
CA PRO A 11 3.55 3.73 -5.81
C PRO A 11 2.51 4.82 -6.01
N ALA A 12 2.43 5.40 -7.21
CA ALA A 12 1.45 6.44 -7.52
C ALA A 12 0.02 5.87 -7.49
N MET A 13 -0.18 4.66 -8.00
CA MET A 13 -1.47 4.00 -7.96
C MET A 13 -1.91 3.71 -6.53
N ILE A 14 -1.01 3.25 -5.68
CA ILE A 14 -1.30 2.99 -4.27
C ILE A 14 -1.74 4.27 -3.58
N ARG A 15 -1.00 5.36 -3.78
CA ARG A 15 -1.33 6.67 -3.23
C ARG A 15 -2.72 7.13 -3.67
N GLU A 16 -2.97 7.03 -4.95
CA GLU A 16 -4.24 7.47 -5.54
C GLU A 16 -5.42 6.70 -4.94
N ARG A 17 -5.29 5.39 -4.82
CA ARG A 17 -6.37 4.56 -4.25
C ARG A 17 -6.62 4.86 -2.77
N ILE A 18 -5.57 5.08 -1.99
CA ILE A 18 -5.71 5.42 -0.58
C ILE A 18 -6.36 6.80 -0.44
N GLU A 19 -5.90 7.79 -1.20
CA GLU A 19 -6.44 9.15 -1.12
C GLU A 19 -7.90 9.22 -1.59
N ALA A 20 -8.31 8.34 -2.49
CA ALA A 20 -9.70 8.27 -2.94
C ALA A 20 -10.64 7.66 -1.89
N ALA A 21 -10.14 6.77 -1.05
CA ALA A 21 -10.96 6.02 -0.09
C ALA A 21 -10.90 6.55 1.33
N ILE A 22 -9.80 7.21 1.71
CA ILE A 22 -9.51 7.62 3.08
C ILE A 22 -9.12 9.09 3.08
N ASN A 23 -9.61 9.84 4.07
CA ASN A 23 -9.26 11.25 4.24
C ASN A 23 -7.88 11.35 4.92
N VAL A 24 -6.81 11.38 4.13
CA VAL A 24 -5.45 11.34 4.67
C VAL A 24 -4.94 12.71 5.07
N THR A 25 -4.27 12.77 6.22
CA THR A 25 -3.51 13.93 6.67
C THR A 25 -2.09 13.88 6.12
N THR A 26 -1.48 12.69 6.19
CA THR A 26 -0.13 12.44 5.67
C THR A 26 -0.09 11.04 5.09
N LEU A 27 0.60 10.88 3.99
CA LEU A 27 0.74 9.59 3.31
C LEU A 27 2.16 9.43 2.79
N LEU A 28 2.80 8.35 3.23
CA LEU A 28 4.10 7.91 2.70
C LEU A 28 3.90 6.56 2.00
N VAL A 29 4.37 6.46 0.78
CA VAL A 29 4.40 5.19 0.04
C VAL A 29 5.84 4.91 -0.34
N ARG A 30 6.34 3.73 0.04
CA ARG A 30 7.73 3.34 -0.22
C ARG A 30 7.73 1.99 -0.92
N ASP A 31 8.51 1.89 -1.99
CA ASP A 31 8.72 0.63 -2.72
C ASP A 31 9.91 -0.10 -2.10
N ASP A 32 9.64 -1.22 -1.45
CA ASP A 32 10.64 -2.05 -0.81
C ASP A 32 10.93 -3.32 -1.60
N SER A 33 10.52 -3.38 -2.86
CA SER A 33 10.65 -4.58 -3.69
C SER A 33 12.08 -5.09 -3.80
N HIS A 34 13.05 -4.19 -3.81
CA HIS A 34 14.47 -4.55 -3.90
C HIS A 34 14.97 -5.32 -2.66
N LEU A 35 14.32 -5.17 -1.51
CA LEU A 35 14.66 -5.88 -0.28
C LEU A 35 14.21 -7.34 -0.31
N HIS A 36 13.35 -7.70 -1.26
CA HIS A 36 12.71 -9.01 -1.33
C HIS A 36 13.01 -9.73 -2.64
N ALA A 37 14.02 -9.29 -3.37
CA ALA A 37 14.41 -9.92 -4.63
C ALA A 37 14.75 -11.39 -4.40
N GLY A 38 14.18 -12.26 -5.25
CA GLY A 38 14.36 -13.70 -5.12
C GLY A 38 13.24 -14.41 -4.39
N HIS A 39 12.33 -13.70 -3.74
CA HIS A 39 11.14 -14.29 -3.14
C HIS A 39 10.13 -14.67 -4.24
N ALA A 40 9.22 -15.59 -3.92
CA ALA A 40 8.23 -16.08 -4.87
C ALA A 40 7.38 -14.94 -5.47
N GLY A 41 7.02 -13.94 -4.65
CA GLY A 41 6.28 -12.78 -5.12
C GLY A 41 7.04 -11.96 -6.16
N ALA A 42 8.35 -11.83 -5.99
CA ALA A 42 9.20 -11.14 -6.97
C ALA A 42 9.24 -11.90 -8.30
N ARG A 43 9.24 -13.24 -8.25
CA ARG A 43 9.20 -14.07 -9.46
C ARG A 43 7.90 -13.89 -10.23
N ALA A 44 6.80 -13.65 -9.54
CA ALA A 44 5.50 -13.40 -10.16
C ALA A 44 5.36 -11.96 -10.67
N GLY A 45 6.36 -11.10 -10.44
CA GLY A 45 6.33 -9.71 -10.85
C GLY A 45 5.68 -8.77 -9.86
N GLY A 46 5.23 -9.28 -8.71
CA GLY A 46 4.60 -8.46 -7.67
C GLY A 46 5.60 -7.69 -6.84
N GLY A 47 5.21 -6.49 -6.40
CA GLY A 47 6.02 -5.62 -5.56
C GLY A 47 5.75 -5.79 -4.07
N HIS A 48 6.70 -5.34 -3.29
CA HIS A 48 6.59 -5.22 -1.82
C HIS A 48 6.62 -3.75 -1.48
N PHE A 49 5.57 -3.27 -0.82
CA PHE A 49 5.41 -1.85 -0.52
C PHE A 49 5.18 -1.62 0.96
N TYR A 50 5.55 -0.44 1.41
CA TYR A 50 5.25 0.04 2.75
C TYR A 50 4.44 1.32 2.62
N VAL A 51 3.37 1.43 3.41
CA VAL A 51 2.59 2.67 3.48
C VAL A 51 2.47 3.11 4.94
N ARG A 52 2.64 4.40 5.16
CA ARG A 52 2.34 5.04 6.43
C ARG A 52 1.21 6.03 6.16
N VAL A 53 0.07 5.77 6.76
CA VAL A 53 -1.15 6.54 6.54
C VAL A 53 -1.58 7.19 7.84
N VAL A 54 -1.62 8.50 7.85
CA VAL A 54 -2.13 9.27 8.99
C VAL A 54 -3.49 9.83 8.60
N SER A 55 -4.54 9.47 9.34
CA SER A 55 -5.90 9.89 9.01
C SER A 55 -6.79 9.95 10.24
N PRO A 56 -7.64 11.00 10.35
CA PRO A 56 -8.66 11.04 11.40
C PRO A 56 -9.71 9.92 11.23
N ASP A 57 -9.82 9.34 10.04
CA ASP A 57 -10.76 8.24 9.77
C ASP A 57 -10.43 6.99 10.58
N PHE A 58 -9.21 6.88 11.11
CA PHE A 58 -8.79 5.75 11.93
C PHE A 58 -9.15 5.92 13.41
N THR A 59 -9.70 7.06 13.82
CA THR A 59 -10.07 7.32 15.20
C THR A 59 -11.07 6.27 15.69
N ASP A 60 -10.79 5.71 16.88
CA ASP A 60 -11.59 4.66 17.51
C ASP A 60 -11.64 3.32 16.75
N LEU A 61 -10.82 3.16 15.73
CA LEU A 61 -10.70 1.89 15.04
C LEU A 61 -9.53 1.07 15.59
N THR A 62 -9.73 -0.25 15.65
CA THR A 62 -8.66 -1.18 15.99
C THR A 62 -7.62 -1.22 14.86
N SER A 63 -6.43 -1.74 15.16
CA SER A 63 -5.39 -1.92 14.15
C SER A 63 -5.89 -2.76 12.97
N ILE A 64 -6.61 -3.83 13.25
CA ILE A 64 -7.17 -4.70 12.20
C ILE A 64 -8.17 -3.94 11.34
N ALA A 65 -9.05 -3.14 11.94
CA ALA A 65 -10.04 -2.36 11.20
C ALA A 65 -9.38 -1.33 10.28
N ARG A 66 -8.32 -0.67 10.77
CA ARG A 66 -7.54 0.30 9.97
C ARG A 66 -6.90 -0.38 8.77
N HIS A 67 -6.29 -1.54 8.97
CA HIS A 67 -5.65 -2.31 7.90
C HIS A 67 -6.68 -2.75 6.86
N ARG A 68 -7.87 -3.15 7.29
CA ARG A 68 -8.95 -3.56 6.37
C ARG A 68 -9.38 -2.42 5.45
N LEU A 69 -9.46 -1.20 5.99
CA LEU A 69 -9.80 -0.03 5.15
C LEU A 69 -8.77 0.17 4.04
N ILE A 70 -7.49 0.01 4.36
CA ILE A 70 -6.42 0.17 3.38
C ILE A 70 -6.45 -0.96 2.35
N TYR A 71 -6.64 -2.21 2.78
CA TYR A 71 -6.75 -3.33 1.84
C TYR A 71 -7.96 -3.17 0.93
N GLN A 72 -9.08 -2.69 1.44
CA GLN A 72 -10.27 -2.44 0.63
C GLN A 72 -9.98 -1.37 -0.43
N ALA A 73 -9.21 -0.35 -0.06
CA ALA A 73 -8.81 0.70 -1.00
C ALA A 73 -7.96 0.15 -2.16
N MET A 74 -7.14 -0.88 -1.87
CA MET A 74 -6.30 -1.50 -2.90
C MET A 74 -7.11 -2.34 -3.88
N GLY A 75 -8.23 -2.92 -3.43
CA GLY A 75 -9.08 -3.73 -4.28
C GLY A 75 -8.32 -4.87 -4.98
N ASP A 76 -8.45 -4.95 -6.30
CA ASP A 76 -7.83 -6.00 -7.10
C ASP A 76 -6.32 -5.84 -7.27
N ALA A 77 -5.75 -4.75 -6.79
CA ALA A 77 -4.29 -4.56 -6.85
C ALA A 77 -3.54 -5.48 -5.90
N MET A 78 -4.20 -6.03 -4.87
CA MET A 78 -3.60 -6.99 -3.94
C MET A 78 -3.58 -8.38 -4.57
N ARG A 79 -2.67 -8.57 -5.51
CA ARG A 79 -2.43 -9.86 -6.18
C ARG A 79 -0.93 -10.00 -6.43
N ASN A 80 -0.46 -11.24 -6.61
CA ASN A 80 0.97 -11.53 -6.67
C ASN A 80 1.72 -10.85 -7.82
N ASP A 81 1.04 -10.47 -8.89
CA ASP A 81 1.66 -9.81 -10.04
C ASP A 81 1.60 -8.29 -9.98
N CYS A 82 0.99 -7.72 -8.94
CA CYS A 82 0.92 -6.27 -8.75
C CYS A 82 1.46 -5.88 -7.37
N ILE A 83 0.69 -6.13 -6.30
CA ILE A 83 1.17 -5.92 -4.93
C ILE A 83 1.19 -7.29 -4.25
N HIS A 84 2.38 -7.87 -4.11
CA HIS A 84 2.54 -9.16 -3.44
C HIS A 84 2.40 -9.02 -1.93
N ALA A 85 2.99 -7.97 -1.37
CA ALA A 85 2.92 -7.70 0.06
C ALA A 85 2.83 -6.21 0.33
N LEU A 86 2.05 -5.83 1.33
CA LEU A 86 1.87 -4.45 1.74
C LEU A 86 2.03 -4.36 3.26
N SER A 87 3.07 -3.67 3.70
CA SER A 87 3.28 -3.35 5.11
C SER A 87 2.60 -2.03 5.42
N ILE A 88 1.83 -1.99 6.50
CA ILE A 88 0.96 -0.87 6.80
C ILE A 88 1.25 -0.32 8.20
N ASP A 89 1.42 0.99 8.27
CA ASP A 89 1.45 1.74 9.51
C ASP A 89 0.29 2.74 9.46
N ALA A 90 -0.77 2.50 10.21
CA ALA A 90 -2.00 3.29 10.15
C ALA A 90 -2.21 4.02 11.47
N LEU A 91 -2.14 5.34 11.43
CA LEU A 91 -2.12 6.20 12.60
C LEU A 91 -3.21 7.27 12.53
N THR A 92 -3.70 7.68 13.71
CA THR A 92 -4.47 8.92 13.80
C THR A 92 -3.50 10.09 13.92
N PRO A 93 -3.97 11.35 13.69
CA PRO A 93 -3.09 12.51 13.80
C PRO A 93 -2.49 12.70 15.21
N GLU A 94 -3.12 12.14 16.25
CA GLU A 94 -2.66 12.25 17.65
C GLU A 94 -1.65 11.16 18.03
N GLU A 95 -1.48 10.16 17.24
CA GLU A 95 -0.59 9.02 17.53
C GLU A 95 0.86 9.21 17.11
#